data_68293031ec8201b176a2451c5906cb00
#
_entry.id   68293031ec8201b176a2451c5906cb00
#
_cell.length_a   1.000
_cell.length_b   1.000
_cell.length_c   1.000
_cell.angle_alpha   90.00
_cell.angle_beta   90.00
_cell.angle_gamma   90.00
#
_symmetry.space_group_name_H-M   'P 1'
#
loop_
_entity.id
_entity.type
_entity.pdbx_description
1 polymer ?
#
loop_
_entity_poly.entity_id
_entity_poly.type
_entity_poly.pdbx_seq_one_letter_code
_entity_poly.pdbx_strand_id
1 'polypeptide(L)'
;MPDGVAASTMAAMTEPQPAIIDDAKLAHLQAWQSKSETALDLITAAPLRALSATLDRDDPAPAPGTPVAPLWHWLYFLPHARQSEIGPDGHPRRGGFLPPVPLPRRMWAGGRLRWEADNPLRLGQEVQRVSTIRSVQHKTGRSGELLFVLVEHRFSNQDGLALVEEHDIVYRAAARPGDPVPPPQQPPLAGQAAWSRTIVPDDILLFRYSALTFNGHRIHYDRQYVTQVEGYPGLIVHGPLIATLLLDLLRRKLQGAKVVTFDFKALRPTFDLHPFSVHGKPREDGRIIDLWARDHEGFLTMQATATVA
;
A
#
# COMPACT_ATOMS: atom_id res chain seq x y z
N MET A 1 -24.35 44.08 48.61
CA MET A 1 -23.78 44.37 47.29
C MET A 1 -22.32 44.02 47.33
N PRO A 2 -21.88 43.00 46.62
CA PRO A 2 -20.58 43.11 45.98
C PRO A 2 -20.66 42.75 44.49
N ASP A 3 -19.89 43.51 43.75
CA ASP A 3 -19.81 43.57 42.32
C ASP A 3 -19.26 42.26 41.67
N GLY A 4 -19.99 41.82 40.64
CA GLY A 4 -19.54 40.70 39.79
C GLY A 4 -18.51 41.19 38.78
N VAL A 5 -17.30 40.67 38.87
CA VAL A 5 -16.27 40.81 37.84
C VAL A 5 -16.47 39.70 36.81
N ALA A 6 -16.96 40.04 35.64
CA ALA A 6 -17.04 39.16 34.49
C ALA A 6 -15.62 38.94 33.92
N ALA A 7 -15.09 37.74 34.07
CA ALA A 7 -13.87 37.34 33.41
C ALA A 7 -14.16 37.06 31.92
N SER A 8 -13.74 37.96 31.06
CA SER A 8 -13.73 37.80 29.60
C SER A 8 -12.63 36.80 29.21
N THR A 9 -13.01 35.63 28.85
CA THR A 9 -12.08 34.61 28.31
C THR A 9 -11.78 34.99 26.86
N MET A 10 -10.66 35.70 26.63
CA MET A 10 -10.10 35.86 25.29
C MET A 10 -9.63 34.48 24.80
N ALA A 11 -10.35 33.94 23.84
CA ALA A 11 -9.87 32.81 23.06
C ALA A 11 -8.59 33.23 22.31
N ALA A 12 -7.46 32.66 22.68
CA ALA A 12 -6.21 32.87 21.99
C ALA A 12 -6.38 32.36 20.54
N MET A 13 -6.45 33.29 19.60
CA MET A 13 -6.34 32.98 18.16
C MET A 13 -4.93 32.44 17.94
N THR A 14 -4.81 31.13 17.79
CA THR A 14 -3.56 30.46 17.39
C THR A 14 -3.23 30.95 15.98
N GLU A 15 -2.14 31.66 15.80
CA GLU A 15 -1.65 32.04 14.47
C GLU A 15 -1.49 30.80 13.61
N PRO A 16 -1.91 30.83 12.33
CA PRO A 16 -1.72 29.71 11.44
C PRO A 16 -0.21 29.45 11.29
N GLN A 17 0.23 28.23 11.64
CA GLN A 17 1.63 27.85 11.42
C GLN A 17 1.95 27.94 9.93
N PRO A 18 3.17 28.42 9.56
CA PRO A 18 3.57 28.51 8.17
C PRO A 18 3.50 27.14 7.50
N ALA A 19 2.99 27.12 6.28
CA ALA A 19 2.91 25.90 5.48
C ALA A 19 4.30 25.27 5.32
N ILE A 20 4.41 23.96 5.52
CA ILE A 20 5.66 23.20 5.30
C ILE A 20 6.01 23.22 3.81
N ILE A 21 4.98 23.18 2.93
CA ILE A 21 5.08 23.25 1.48
C ILE A 21 4.45 24.56 1.01
N ASP A 22 5.30 25.55 0.71
CA ASP A 22 4.93 26.79 0.02
C ASP A 22 4.93 26.59 -1.51
N ASP A 23 4.48 27.61 -2.25
CA ASP A 23 4.37 27.54 -3.72
C ASP A 23 5.72 27.28 -4.40
N ALA A 24 6.82 27.81 -3.88
CA ALA A 24 8.15 27.60 -4.45
C ALA A 24 8.62 26.14 -4.27
N LYS A 25 8.40 25.57 -3.07
CA LYS A 25 8.67 24.16 -2.80
C LYS A 25 7.76 23.26 -3.62
N LEU A 26 6.48 23.61 -3.75
CA LEU A 26 5.55 22.83 -4.56
C LEU A 26 6.02 22.81 -6.03
N ALA A 27 6.36 23.95 -6.61
CA ALA A 27 6.89 24.04 -7.96
C ALA A 27 8.17 23.19 -8.14
N HIS A 28 9.08 23.25 -7.14
CA HIS A 28 10.27 22.40 -7.13
C HIS A 28 9.92 20.91 -7.12
N LEU A 29 8.98 20.45 -6.27
CA LEU A 29 8.56 19.06 -6.21
C LEU A 29 7.84 18.61 -7.50
N GLN A 30 7.07 19.50 -8.11
CA GLN A 30 6.39 19.25 -9.39
C GLN A 30 7.36 19.08 -10.57
N ALA A 31 8.60 19.58 -10.48
CA ALA A 31 9.64 19.33 -11.48
C ALA A 31 10.00 17.83 -11.61
N TRP A 32 9.60 16.98 -10.67
CA TRP A 32 9.71 15.51 -10.79
C TRP A 32 8.63 14.88 -11.68
N GLN A 33 7.58 15.60 -12.04
CA GLN A 33 6.57 15.07 -12.98
C GLN A 33 7.23 14.71 -14.32
N SER A 34 6.77 13.62 -14.89
CA SER A 34 7.32 12.99 -16.10
C SER A 34 8.71 12.37 -15.95
N LYS A 35 9.35 12.44 -14.76
CA LYS A 35 10.57 11.69 -14.50
C LYS A 35 10.29 10.20 -14.63
N SER A 36 11.15 9.51 -15.36
CA SER A 36 11.00 8.09 -15.65
C SER A 36 12.28 7.33 -15.33
N GLU A 37 12.13 6.08 -14.94
CA GLU A 37 13.21 5.12 -14.79
C GLU A 37 12.82 3.77 -15.39
N THR A 38 13.83 3.02 -15.84
CA THR A 38 13.64 1.69 -16.41
C THR A 38 14.44 0.68 -15.59
N ALA A 39 13.83 -0.46 -15.30
CA ALA A 39 14.46 -1.60 -14.66
C ALA A 39 14.18 -2.88 -15.44
N LEU A 40 15.11 -3.82 -15.43
CA LEU A 40 14.96 -5.16 -15.97
C LEU A 40 15.05 -6.17 -14.83
N ASP A 41 14.25 -7.20 -14.89
CA ASP A 41 14.33 -8.32 -13.94
C ASP A 41 13.91 -9.62 -14.61
N LEU A 42 14.35 -10.75 -14.03
CA LEU A 42 14.02 -12.09 -14.48
C LEU A 42 13.01 -12.73 -13.53
N ILE A 43 11.88 -13.16 -14.03
CA ILE A 43 10.89 -13.88 -13.22
C ILE A 43 11.43 -15.28 -12.87
N THR A 44 11.76 -15.49 -11.60
CA THR A 44 12.37 -16.73 -11.09
C THR A 44 11.41 -17.50 -10.18
N ALA A 45 11.66 -18.80 -9.98
CA ALA A 45 10.78 -19.68 -9.20
C ALA A 45 10.84 -19.44 -7.68
N ALA A 46 11.99 -19.02 -7.15
CA ALA A 46 12.20 -18.98 -5.71
C ALA A 46 11.24 -18.01 -4.99
N PRO A 47 11.04 -16.75 -5.42
CA PRO A 47 10.09 -15.85 -4.79
C PRO A 47 8.64 -16.35 -4.86
N LEU A 48 8.23 -16.96 -5.99
CA LEU A 48 6.88 -17.52 -6.16
C LEU A 48 6.61 -18.66 -5.18
N ARG A 49 7.54 -19.60 -5.05
CA ARG A 49 7.45 -20.69 -4.08
C ARG A 49 7.42 -20.17 -2.63
N ALA A 50 8.25 -19.21 -2.33
CA ALA A 50 8.36 -18.65 -0.99
C ALA A 50 7.08 -17.87 -0.59
N LEU A 51 6.45 -17.11 -1.50
CA LEU A 51 5.18 -16.44 -1.21
C LEU A 51 4.04 -17.45 -1.11
N SER A 52 3.98 -18.49 -1.97
CA SER A 52 2.99 -19.58 -1.85
C SER A 52 3.05 -20.20 -0.45
N ALA A 53 4.25 -20.56 0.01
CA ALA A 53 4.46 -21.11 1.36
C ALA A 53 4.14 -20.10 2.48
N THR A 54 4.38 -18.80 2.26
CA THR A 54 4.06 -17.75 3.25
C THR A 54 2.54 -17.55 3.41
N LEU A 55 1.78 -17.77 2.35
CA LEU A 55 0.33 -17.64 2.35
C LEU A 55 -0.41 -18.95 2.68
N ASP A 56 0.30 -20.03 3.06
CA ASP A 56 -0.25 -21.37 3.28
C ASP A 56 -1.05 -21.86 2.06
N ARG A 57 -0.42 -21.80 0.87
CA ARG A 57 -0.99 -22.31 -0.36
C ARG A 57 -0.35 -23.63 -0.75
N ASP A 58 -1.16 -24.50 -1.28
CA ASP A 58 -0.73 -25.77 -1.90
C ASP A 58 -0.68 -25.60 -3.43
N ASP A 59 0.07 -24.58 -3.88
CA ASP A 59 0.25 -24.35 -5.31
C ASP A 59 1.25 -25.40 -5.87
N PRO A 60 1.05 -25.88 -7.09
CA PRO A 60 2.05 -26.72 -7.76
C PRO A 60 3.41 -26.02 -7.85
N ALA A 61 4.49 -26.79 -7.86
CA ALA A 61 5.82 -26.24 -8.08
C ALA A 61 5.85 -25.49 -9.42
N PRO A 62 6.22 -24.19 -9.41
CA PRO A 62 6.19 -23.42 -10.65
C PRO A 62 7.27 -23.91 -11.61
N ALA A 63 6.87 -24.13 -12.87
CA ALA A 63 7.73 -24.52 -13.99
C ALA A 63 7.88 -23.34 -14.97
N PRO A 64 8.89 -23.35 -15.87
CA PRO A 64 9.00 -22.36 -16.93
C PRO A 64 7.68 -22.18 -17.69
N GLY A 65 7.26 -20.93 -17.91
CA GLY A 65 5.97 -20.60 -18.52
C GLY A 65 4.78 -20.52 -17.55
N THR A 66 4.93 -20.91 -16.27
CA THR A 66 3.87 -20.73 -15.26
C THR A 66 3.51 -19.25 -15.14
N PRO A 67 2.22 -18.85 -15.26
CA PRO A 67 1.81 -17.47 -15.10
C PRO A 67 2.05 -16.97 -13.67
N VAL A 68 2.53 -15.74 -13.53
CA VAL A 68 2.66 -15.05 -12.25
C VAL A 68 1.27 -14.66 -11.75
N ALA A 69 0.94 -15.06 -10.54
CA ALA A 69 -0.34 -14.69 -9.95
C ALA A 69 -0.47 -13.16 -9.76
N PRO A 70 -1.68 -12.60 -9.84
CA PRO A 70 -1.90 -11.17 -9.60
C PRO A 70 -1.25 -10.69 -8.31
N LEU A 71 -0.60 -9.53 -8.35
CA LEU A 71 0.23 -8.89 -7.31
C LEU A 71 1.56 -9.60 -6.97
N TRP A 72 1.81 -10.80 -7.45
CA TRP A 72 3.07 -11.50 -7.16
C TRP A 72 4.26 -10.93 -7.95
N HIS A 73 4.03 -10.03 -8.91
CA HIS A 73 5.07 -9.25 -9.56
C HIS A 73 5.79 -8.29 -8.58
N TRP A 74 5.18 -7.96 -7.41
CA TRP A 74 5.83 -7.22 -6.33
C TRP A 74 7.00 -7.95 -5.65
N LEU A 75 7.21 -9.23 -5.97
CA LEU A 75 8.37 -10.01 -5.53
C LEU A 75 9.62 -9.75 -6.38
N TYR A 76 9.48 -8.96 -7.42
CA TYR A 76 10.52 -8.63 -8.39
C TYR A 76 10.73 -7.12 -8.45
N PHE A 77 11.77 -6.67 -9.18
CA PHE A 77 12.12 -5.25 -9.26
C PHE A 77 12.37 -4.63 -7.88
N LEU A 78 13.00 -5.41 -7.00
CA LEU A 78 13.23 -5.04 -5.62
C LEU A 78 14.14 -3.80 -5.52
N PRO A 79 13.99 -2.93 -4.50
CA PRO A 79 14.83 -1.75 -4.34
C PRO A 79 16.25 -2.16 -3.94
N HIS A 80 17.27 -1.74 -4.73
CA HIS A 80 18.67 -2.08 -4.51
C HIS A 80 19.50 -0.89 -3.99
N ALA A 81 18.93 -0.07 -3.10
CA ALA A 81 19.69 0.99 -2.46
C ALA A 81 20.81 0.41 -1.56
N ARG A 82 21.98 1.04 -1.58
CA ARG A 82 23.11 0.63 -0.72
C ARG A 82 22.74 0.85 0.75
N GLN A 83 23.30 0.07 1.66
CA GLN A 83 23.08 0.22 3.09
C GLN A 83 23.35 1.65 3.58
N SER A 84 24.37 2.32 3.05
CA SER A 84 24.70 3.72 3.36
C SER A 84 23.68 4.75 2.87
N GLU A 85 22.79 4.34 1.96
CA GLU A 85 21.73 5.18 1.37
C GLU A 85 20.37 4.96 2.04
N ILE A 86 20.31 4.03 3.02
CA ILE A 86 19.09 3.76 3.79
C ILE A 86 18.94 4.81 4.90
N GLY A 87 17.71 5.30 5.06
CA GLY A 87 17.32 6.20 6.14
C GLY A 87 17.05 5.47 7.46
N PRO A 88 16.86 6.21 8.55
CA PRO A 88 16.65 5.61 9.88
C PRO A 88 15.33 4.84 9.99
N ASP A 89 14.36 5.07 9.10
CA ASP A 89 13.10 4.37 8.99
C ASP A 89 13.20 3.04 8.20
N GLY A 90 14.36 2.77 7.58
CA GLY A 90 14.61 1.58 6.77
C GLY A 90 14.26 1.75 5.28
N HIS A 91 13.81 2.92 4.85
CA HIS A 91 13.63 3.23 3.43
C HIS A 91 14.89 3.87 2.81
N PRO A 92 15.07 3.78 1.48
CA PRO A 92 16.03 4.59 0.76
C PRO A 92 15.80 6.09 1.04
N ARG A 93 16.90 6.84 1.20
CA ARG A 93 16.84 8.29 1.39
C ARG A 93 16.11 8.95 0.22
N ARG A 94 15.47 10.07 0.50
CA ARG A 94 14.64 10.81 -0.46
C ARG A 94 15.48 11.58 -1.48
N GLY A 95 14.86 11.95 -2.62
CA GLY A 95 15.48 12.75 -3.67
C GLY A 95 16.09 11.94 -4.82
N GLY A 96 15.93 10.61 -4.80
CA GLY A 96 16.23 9.75 -5.95
C GLY A 96 15.17 9.83 -7.04
N PHE A 97 14.51 8.71 -7.36
CA PHE A 97 13.40 8.69 -8.32
C PHE A 97 12.22 9.52 -7.81
N LEU A 98 11.78 9.31 -6.56
CA LEU A 98 10.70 10.09 -5.94
C LEU A 98 11.17 11.48 -5.50
N PRO A 99 10.29 12.50 -5.51
CA PRO A 99 10.64 13.86 -5.11
C PRO A 99 11.07 13.94 -3.63
N PRO A 100 11.94 14.91 -3.26
CA PRO A 100 12.44 15.11 -1.91
C PRO A 100 11.40 15.81 -1.01
N VAL A 101 10.26 15.16 -0.81
CA VAL A 101 9.12 15.71 -0.04
C VAL A 101 9.52 15.93 1.42
N PRO A 102 9.29 17.15 2.00
CA PRO A 102 9.69 17.47 3.37
C PRO A 102 8.75 16.90 4.44
N LEU A 103 7.66 16.24 4.05
CA LEU A 103 6.72 15.61 4.99
C LEU A 103 7.24 14.24 5.44
N PRO A 104 7.37 13.96 6.75
CA PRO A 104 8.11 12.81 7.26
C PRO A 104 7.46 11.46 6.96
N ARG A 105 6.14 11.34 7.01
CA ARG A 105 5.44 10.07 6.83
C ARG A 105 5.10 9.82 5.37
N ARG A 106 5.51 8.66 4.86
CA ARG A 106 5.17 8.17 3.51
C ARG A 106 4.31 6.92 3.63
N MET A 107 3.21 6.88 2.91
CA MET A 107 2.26 5.78 2.91
C MET A 107 1.91 5.35 1.48
N TRP A 108 1.73 4.06 1.26
CA TRP A 108 1.06 3.54 0.08
C TRP A 108 -0.46 3.61 0.32
N ALA A 109 -1.13 4.56 -0.30
CA ALA A 109 -2.55 4.82 -0.03
C ALA A 109 -3.49 3.93 -0.85
N GLY A 110 -3.04 3.44 -2.00
CA GLY A 110 -3.82 2.59 -2.88
C GLY A 110 -3.16 2.39 -4.23
N GLY A 111 -3.83 1.67 -5.10
CA GLY A 111 -3.34 1.41 -6.45
C GLY A 111 -4.43 0.88 -7.37
N ARG A 112 -4.16 0.94 -8.66
CA ARG A 112 -5.01 0.43 -9.73
C ARG A 112 -4.14 -0.38 -10.68
N LEU A 113 -4.53 -1.62 -10.88
CA LEU A 113 -3.78 -2.56 -11.72
C LEU A 113 -4.67 -3.05 -12.87
N ARG A 114 -4.09 -3.15 -14.06
CA ARG A 114 -4.74 -3.65 -15.27
C ARG A 114 -3.82 -4.63 -15.97
N TRP A 115 -4.22 -5.89 -15.99
CA TRP A 115 -3.48 -6.97 -16.66
C TRP A 115 -3.99 -7.17 -18.08
N GLU A 116 -3.07 -7.36 -19.00
CA GLU A 116 -3.39 -7.83 -20.34
C GLU A 116 -3.75 -9.32 -20.27
N ALA A 117 -5.02 -9.64 -20.54
CA ALA A 117 -5.57 -10.98 -20.32
C ALA A 117 -4.84 -12.07 -21.11
N ASP A 118 -4.33 -11.75 -22.29
CA ASP A 118 -3.68 -12.68 -23.21
C ASP A 118 -2.14 -12.66 -23.10
N ASN A 119 -1.58 -11.69 -22.36
CA ASN A 119 -0.13 -11.56 -22.14
C ASN A 119 0.25 -11.52 -20.65
N PRO A 120 -0.01 -12.56 -19.84
CA PRO A 120 0.40 -12.58 -18.44
C PRO A 120 1.92 -12.71 -18.32
N LEU A 121 2.50 -12.09 -17.30
CA LEU A 121 3.90 -12.34 -16.91
C LEU A 121 4.08 -13.83 -16.56
N ARG A 122 5.22 -14.41 -16.94
CA ARG A 122 5.47 -15.86 -16.74
C ARG A 122 6.87 -16.13 -16.17
N LEU A 123 6.97 -17.21 -15.42
CA LEU A 123 8.26 -17.74 -14.97
C LEU A 123 9.21 -17.98 -16.14
N GLY A 124 10.43 -17.50 -16.03
CA GLY A 124 11.50 -17.61 -17.03
C GLY A 124 11.57 -16.42 -17.99
N GLN A 125 10.62 -15.48 -17.94
CA GLN A 125 10.66 -14.29 -18.78
C GLN A 125 11.54 -13.20 -18.17
N GLU A 126 12.31 -12.52 -18.99
CA GLU A 126 12.85 -11.21 -18.72
C GLU A 126 11.74 -10.17 -18.90
N VAL A 127 11.60 -9.30 -17.92
CA VAL A 127 10.54 -8.28 -17.88
C VAL A 127 11.17 -6.90 -17.68
N GLN A 128 10.73 -5.94 -18.47
CA GLN A 128 11.06 -4.53 -18.31
C GLN A 128 9.95 -3.83 -17.53
N ARG A 129 10.33 -3.06 -16.50
CA ARG A 129 9.45 -2.10 -15.84
C ARG A 129 9.87 -0.69 -16.18
N VAL A 130 8.97 0.11 -16.73
CA VAL A 130 9.13 1.56 -16.89
C VAL A 130 8.23 2.24 -15.86
N SER A 131 8.85 2.98 -14.93
CA SER A 131 8.15 3.73 -13.88
C SER A 131 8.17 5.21 -14.24
N THR A 132 7.03 5.89 -14.22
CA THR A 132 6.90 7.32 -14.56
C THR A 132 6.07 8.05 -13.51
N ILE A 133 6.57 9.16 -12.98
CA ILE A 133 5.79 10.03 -12.08
C ILE A 133 4.76 10.79 -12.90
N ARG A 134 3.48 10.48 -12.72
CA ARG A 134 2.37 11.07 -13.48
C ARG A 134 1.87 12.37 -12.90
N SER A 135 1.85 12.50 -11.56
CA SER A 135 1.44 13.74 -10.93
C SER A 135 2.08 13.92 -9.55
N VAL A 136 2.25 15.19 -9.17
CA VAL A 136 2.63 15.63 -7.81
C VAL A 136 1.61 16.69 -7.40
N GLN A 137 0.76 16.40 -6.40
CA GLN A 137 -0.35 17.25 -5.98
C GLN A 137 -0.29 17.53 -4.49
N HIS A 138 -0.35 18.79 -4.11
CA HIS A 138 -0.45 19.23 -2.72
C HIS A 138 -1.92 19.49 -2.36
N LYS A 139 -2.33 19.06 -1.18
CA LYS A 139 -3.66 19.34 -0.61
C LYS A 139 -3.51 19.70 0.86
N THR A 140 -4.22 20.72 1.28
CA THR A 140 -4.35 21.08 2.69
C THR A 140 -5.75 20.72 3.16
N GLY A 141 -5.85 19.97 4.24
CA GLY A 141 -7.11 19.49 4.79
C GLY A 141 -7.12 19.55 6.33
N ARG A 142 -8.19 19.05 6.93
CA ARG A 142 -8.35 19.00 8.40
C ARG A 142 -7.23 18.27 9.14
N SER A 143 -6.60 17.32 8.47
CA SER A 143 -5.48 16.50 8.99
C SER A 143 -4.10 17.08 8.64
N GLY A 144 -4.02 18.37 8.25
CA GLY A 144 -2.80 19.04 7.85
C GLY A 144 -2.48 18.90 6.36
N GLU A 145 -1.20 19.07 6.03
CA GLU A 145 -0.71 19.02 4.66
C GLU A 145 -0.51 17.59 4.19
N LEU A 146 -0.95 17.32 2.97
CA LEU A 146 -0.79 16.07 2.26
C LEU A 146 -0.17 16.34 0.88
N LEU A 147 0.82 15.56 0.49
CA LEU A 147 1.34 15.56 -0.87
C LEU A 147 1.11 14.17 -1.48
N PHE A 148 0.45 14.16 -2.62
CA PHE A 148 0.16 12.96 -3.40
C PHE A 148 1.13 12.86 -4.55
N VAL A 149 1.74 11.69 -4.71
CA VAL A 149 2.57 11.35 -5.87
C VAL A 149 1.96 10.11 -6.52
N LEU A 150 1.55 10.26 -7.78
CA LEU A 150 1.08 9.14 -8.59
C LEU A 150 2.25 8.65 -9.45
N VAL A 151 2.60 7.38 -9.29
CA VAL A 151 3.56 6.68 -10.14
C VAL A 151 2.84 5.64 -10.98
N GLU A 152 3.05 5.67 -12.29
CA GLU A 152 2.62 4.59 -13.18
C GLU A 152 3.81 3.68 -13.46
N HIS A 153 3.59 2.38 -13.32
CA HIS A 153 4.52 1.33 -13.71
C HIS A 153 3.94 0.54 -14.89
N ARG A 154 4.71 0.42 -15.95
CA ARG A 154 4.36 -0.38 -17.13
C ARG A 154 5.32 -1.55 -17.21
N PHE A 155 4.79 -2.76 -17.16
CA PHE A 155 5.56 -3.99 -17.24
C PHE A 155 5.37 -4.61 -18.62
N SER A 156 6.48 -4.85 -19.31
CA SER A 156 6.47 -5.46 -20.64
C SER A 156 7.43 -6.64 -20.70
N ASN A 157 7.02 -7.69 -21.37
CA ASN A 157 7.84 -8.86 -21.71
C ASN A 157 8.13 -8.84 -23.24
N GLN A 158 8.67 -9.95 -23.78
CA GLN A 158 8.95 -10.10 -25.20
C GLN A 158 7.71 -9.97 -26.10
N ASP A 159 6.51 -10.22 -25.57
CA ASP A 159 5.24 -10.17 -26.29
C ASP A 159 4.54 -8.81 -26.17
N GLY A 160 5.16 -7.85 -25.49
CA GLY A 160 4.69 -6.49 -25.32
C GLY A 160 4.21 -6.18 -23.90
N LEU A 161 3.28 -5.23 -23.78
CA LEU A 161 2.71 -4.81 -22.49
C LEU A 161 1.98 -5.98 -21.82
N ALA A 162 2.24 -6.21 -20.54
CA ALA A 162 1.61 -7.27 -19.74
C ALA A 162 0.79 -6.72 -18.58
N LEU A 163 1.22 -5.59 -17.99
CA LEU A 163 0.58 -5.01 -16.81
C LEU A 163 0.83 -3.51 -16.77
N VAL A 164 -0.19 -2.75 -16.41
CA VAL A 164 -0.08 -1.36 -15.96
C VAL A 164 -0.51 -1.27 -14.51
N GLU A 165 0.32 -0.66 -13.68
CA GLU A 165 0.05 -0.39 -12.27
C GLU A 165 0.16 1.10 -11.99
N GLU A 166 -0.84 1.68 -11.37
CA GLU A 166 -0.81 3.01 -10.79
C GLU A 166 -0.66 2.91 -9.27
N HIS A 167 0.35 3.57 -8.74
CA HIS A 167 0.72 3.53 -7.33
C HIS A 167 0.51 4.90 -6.69
N ASP A 168 -0.45 5.01 -5.78
CA ASP A 168 -0.76 6.23 -5.04
C ASP A 168 0.12 6.31 -3.78
N ILE A 169 1.09 7.21 -3.79
CA ILE A 169 1.94 7.51 -2.64
C ILE A 169 1.45 8.79 -1.98
N VAL A 170 1.24 8.75 -0.67
CA VAL A 170 0.84 9.91 0.12
C VAL A 170 1.92 10.22 1.15
N TYR A 171 2.35 11.47 1.14
CA TYR A 171 3.21 12.03 2.19
C TYR A 171 2.35 12.90 3.11
N ARG A 172 2.60 12.81 4.42
CA ARG A 172 1.90 13.60 5.43
C ARG A 172 2.84 14.05 6.54
N ALA A 173 2.42 15.10 7.25
CA ALA A 173 3.08 15.54 8.47
C ALA A 173 3.05 14.43 9.54
N ALA A 174 3.97 14.50 10.50
CA ALA A 174 3.89 13.68 11.69
C ALA A 174 2.58 13.97 12.43
N ALA A 175 1.95 12.93 12.99
CA ALA A 175 0.78 13.13 13.84
C ALA A 175 1.20 13.90 15.11
N ARG A 176 0.37 14.82 15.58
CA ARG A 176 0.57 15.56 16.82
C ARG A 176 -0.38 15.01 17.89
N PRO A 177 -0.01 15.09 19.17
CA PRO A 177 -0.95 14.81 20.24
C PRO A 177 -2.21 15.69 20.06
N GLY A 178 -3.40 15.09 20.06
CA GLY A 178 -4.67 15.79 19.87
C GLY A 178 -5.14 15.94 18.42
N ASP A 179 -4.37 15.52 17.42
CA ASP A 179 -4.84 15.47 16.03
C ASP A 179 -6.09 14.59 15.93
N PRO A 180 -7.13 15.02 15.18
CA PRO A 180 -8.33 14.24 15.02
C PRO A 180 -8.03 12.92 14.30
N VAL A 181 -8.36 11.81 14.95
CA VAL A 181 -8.32 10.50 14.30
C VAL A 181 -9.58 10.37 13.44
N PRO A 182 -9.45 10.03 12.14
CA PRO A 182 -10.60 9.79 11.30
C PRO A 182 -11.52 8.73 11.93
N PRO A 183 -12.85 8.95 11.95
CA PRO A 183 -13.77 7.99 12.54
C PRO A 183 -13.65 6.64 11.82
N PRO A 184 -13.78 5.53 12.56
CA PRO A 184 -13.81 4.20 11.97
C PRO A 184 -14.99 4.05 11.00
N GLN A 185 -14.76 3.39 9.88
CA GLN A 185 -15.76 3.16 8.86
C GLN A 185 -16.23 1.71 8.89
N GLN A 186 -17.54 1.51 8.79
CA GLN A 186 -18.10 0.19 8.58
C GLN A 186 -17.93 -0.24 7.12
N PRO A 187 -17.69 -1.53 6.83
CA PRO A 187 -17.69 -2.03 5.47
C PRO A 187 -19.05 -1.78 4.80
N PRO A 188 -19.09 -1.35 3.53
CA PRO A 188 -20.34 -1.13 2.81
C PRO A 188 -21.23 -2.38 2.73
N LEU A 189 -20.62 -3.56 2.78
CA LEU A 189 -21.27 -4.87 2.71
C LEU A 189 -21.14 -5.64 4.04
N ALA A 190 -21.18 -4.94 5.19
CA ALA A 190 -21.11 -5.58 6.49
C ALA A 190 -22.21 -6.66 6.63
N GLY A 191 -21.81 -7.86 7.04
CA GLY A 191 -22.73 -9.02 7.19
C GLY A 191 -23.14 -9.69 5.87
N GLN A 192 -22.67 -9.21 4.70
CA GLN A 192 -23.05 -9.76 3.39
C GLN A 192 -21.89 -10.46 2.67
N ALA A 193 -20.79 -10.74 3.35
CA ALA A 193 -19.66 -11.43 2.75
C ALA A 193 -20.05 -12.86 2.30
N ALA A 194 -19.77 -13.18 1.03
CA ALA A 194 -19.88 -14.56 0.55
C ALA A 194 -18.67 -15.40 0.96
N TRP A 195 -17.51 -14.75 1.12
CA TRP A 195 -16.25 -15.36 1.49
C TRP A 195 -15.57 -14.58 2.61
N SER A 196 -14.91 -15.32 3.50
CA SER A 196 -14.08 -14.70 4.54
C SER A 196 -12.89 -15.59 4.88
N ARG A 197 -11.81 -14.96 5.36
CA ARG A 197 -10.64 -15.63 5.92
C ARG A 197 -10.07 -14.76 7.05
N THR A 198 -9.82 -15.37 8.21
CA THR A 198 -9.11 -14.72 9.32
C THR A 198 -7.61 -14.88 9.12
N ILE A 199 -6.85 -13.84 9.39
CA ILE A 199 -5.40 -13.77 9.29
C ILE A 199 -4.84 -13.40 10.66
N VAL A 200 -3.86 -14.15 11.12
CA VAL A 200 -3.04 -13.80 12.28
C VAL A 200 -1.77 -13.13 11.78
N PRO A 201 -1.62 -11.81 11.96
CA PRO A 201 -0.47 -11.07 11.44
C PRO A 201 0.70 -11.12 12.43
N ASP A 202 1.23 -12.32 12.71
CA ASP A 202 2.35 -12.48 13.61
C ASP A 202 3.67 -11.92 13.04
N ASP A 203 4.67 -11.76 13.91
CA ASP A 203 5.99 -11.25 13.57
C ASP A 203 6.64 -12.07 12.44
N ILE A 204 6.35 -13.38 12.36
CA ILE A 204 6.92 -14.29 11.36
C ILE A 204 6.34 -13.97 9.98
N LEU A 205 5.01 -13.83 9.86
CA LEU A 205 4.36 -13.48 8.61
C LEU A 205 4.86 -12.12 8.10
N LEU A 206 4.93 -11.11 8.98
CA LEU A 206 5.37 -9.77 8.62
C LEU A 206 6.84 -9.77 8.17
N PHE A 207 7.71 -10.46 8.91
CA PHE A 207 9.13 -10.60 8.52
C PHE A 207 9.28 -11.31 7.17
N ARG A 208 8.59 -12.45 6.96
CA ARG A 208 8.66 -13.19 5.69
C ARG A 208 8.22 -12.33 4.50
N TYR A 209 7.16 -11.54 4.65
CA TYR A 209 6.71 -10.65 3.59
C TYR A 209 7.69 -9.49 3.35
N SER A 210 8.25 -8.88 4.41
CA SER A 210 9.32 -7.89 4.28
C SER A 210 10.54 -8.47 3.55
N ALA A 211 10.97 -9.69 3.89
CA ALA A 211 12.10 -10.35 3.25
C ALA A 211 11.84 -10.63 1.76
N LEU A 212 10.64 -11.12 1.42
CA LEU A 212 10.23 -11.43 0.05
C LEU A 212 10.16 -10.19 -0.85
N THR A 213 9.77 -9.05 -0.30
CA THR A 213 9.65 -7.78 -1.02
C THR A 213 10.84 -6.86 -0.83
N PHE A 214 11.86 -7.32 -0.11
CA PHE A 214 13.03 -6.54 0.31
C PHE A 214 12.65 -5.20 0.96
N ASN A 215 11.54 -5.21 1.69
CA ASN A 215 11.00 -4.03 2.36
C ASN A 215 11.64 -3.85 3.74
N GLY A 216 12.59 -2.92 3.82
CA GLY A 216 13.31 -2.61 5.05
C GLY A 216 12.60 -1.64 5.99
N HIS A 217 11.34 -1.23 5.73
CA HIS A 217 10.63 -0.28 6.57
C HIS A 217 10.39 -0.85 7.97
N ARG A 218 11.00 -0.23 8.97
CA ARG A 218 11.07 -0.71 10.36
C ARG A 218 9.72 -0.89 11.03
N ILE A 219 8.69 -0.17 10.60
CA ILE A 219 7.34 -0.29 11.18
C ILE A 219 6.73 -1.68 11.04
N HIS A 220 7.27 -2.52 10.15
CA HIS A 220 6.76 -3.86 9.89
C HIS A 220 7.46 -4.97 10.68
N TYR A 221 8.65 -4.70 11.26
CA TYR A 221 9.44 -5.74 11.93
C TYR A 221 10.20 -5.28 13.18
N ASP A 222 10.33 -3.96 13.42
CA ASP A 222 11.01 -3.42 14.60
C ASP A 222 10.00 -2.84 15.57
N ARG A 223 9.58 -3.67 16.54
CA ARG A 223 8.58 -3.32 17.55
C ARG A 223 8.99 -2.14 18.40
N GLN A 224 10.27 -2.05 18.77
CA GLN A 224 10.77 -0.92 19.57
C GLN A 224 10.68 0.39 18.79
N TYR A 225 11.12 0.38 17.54
CA TYR A 225 11.04 1.56 16.68
C TYR A 225 9.59 2.02 16.46
N VAL A 226 8.70 1.10 16.09
CA VAL A 226 7.31 1.45 15.75
C VAL A 226 6.54 1.99 16.95
N THR A 227 6.84 1.50 18.18
CA THR A 227 6.14 1.95 19.38
C THR A 227 6.79 3.19 20.01
N GLN A 228 8.11 3.29 20.04
CA GLN A 228 8.80 4.37 20.75
C GLN A 228 9.13 5.58 19.85
N VAL A 229 9.34 5.35 18.54
CA VAL A 229 9.69 6.42 17.60
C VAL A 229 8.48 6.86 16.77
N GLU A 230 7.72 5.90 16.22
CA GLU A 230 6.55 6.21 15.38
C GLU A 230 5.26 6.41 16.20
N GLY A 231 5.22 5.93 17.46
CA GLY A 231 4.10 6.09 18.37
C GLY A 231 2.87 5.22 18.01
N TYR A 232 3.06 4.14 17.26
CA TYR A 232 2.01 3.19 16.97
C TYR A 232 1.89 2.12 18.09
N PRO A 233 0.73 1.49 18.27
CA PRO A 233 0.52 0.50 19.33
C PRO A 233 1.25 -0.82 19.11
N GLY A 234 1.60 -1.15 17.87
CA GLY A 234 2.26 -2.40 17.47
C GLY A 234 2.80 -2.33 16.05
N LEU A 235 3.30 -3.47 15.52
CA LEU A 235 3.76 -3.56 14.15
C LEU A 235 2.61 -3.32 13.18
N ILE A 236 2.90 -2.64 12.09
CA ILE A 236 1.91 -2.37 11.05
C ILE A 236 1.96 -3.49 10.02
N VAL A 237 0.80 -4.07 9.70
CA VAL A 237 0.66 -5.01 8.60
C VAL A 237 0.86 -4.27 7.28
N HIS A 238 1.69 -4.80 6.39
CA HIS A 238 1.93 -4.18 5.08
C HIS A 238 0.64 -4.01 4.29
N GLY A 239 0.36 -2.81 3.79
CA GLY A 239 -0.77 -2.60 2.87
C GLY A 239 -0.73 -3.53 1.66
N PRO A 240 0.43 -3.71 0.98
CA PRO A 240 0.58 -4.69 -0.09
C PRO A 240 0.29 -6.14 0.32
N LEU A 241 0.63 -6.55 1.55
CA LEU A 241 0.26 -7.88 2.04
C LEU A 241 -1.26 -8.03 2.16
N ILE A 242 -1.96 -7.02 2.69
CA ILE A 242 -3.43 -7.04 2.78
C ILE A 242 -4.04 -7.13 1.38
N ALA A 243 -3.58 -6.32 0.41
CA ALA A 243 -4.02 -6.38 -0.98
C ALA A 243 -3.76 -7.78 -1.59
N THR A 244 -2.60 -8.36 -1.33
CA THR A 244 -2.25 -9.74 -1.77
C THR A 244 -3.20 -10.77 -1.16
N LEU A 245 -3.52 -10.66 0.14
CA LEU A 245 -4.44 -11.56 0.83
C LEU A 245 -5.88 -11.44 0.31
N LEU A 246 -6.32 -10.25 -0.12
CA LEU A 246 -7.62 -10.06 -0.77
C LEU A 246 -7.69 -10.82 -2.10
N LEU A 247 -6.68 -10.70 -2.96
CA LEU A 247 -6.62 -11.48 -4.20
C LEU A 247 -6.31 -12.96 -3.96
N ASP A 248 -5.61 -13.31 -2.90
CA ASP A 248 -5.45 -14.71 -2.48
C ASP A 248 -6.80 -15.34 -2.10
N LEU A 249 -7.65 -14.62 -1.37
CA LEU A 249 -9.02 -15.07 -1.07
C LEU A 249 -9.82 -15.30 -2.35
N LEU A 250 -9.77 -14.37 -3.31
CA LEU A 250 -10.42 -14.52 -4.61
C LEU A 250 -9.92 -15.78 -5.32
N ARG A 251 -8.61 -15.98 -5.45
CA ARG A 251 -8.00 -17.15 -6.10
C ARG A 251 -8.38 -18.48 -5.43
N ARG A 252 -8.57 -18.49 -4.09
CA ARG A 252 -9.02 -19.69 -3.34
C ARG A 252 -10.49 -20.02 -3.64
N LYS A 253 -11.30 -19.02 -3.93
CA LYS A 253 -12.75 -19.18 -4.13
C LYS A 253 -13.15 -19.31 -5.59
N LEU A 254 -12.44 -18.66 -6.49
CA LEU A 254 -12.66 -18.70 -7.93
C LEU A 254 -11.40 -19.27 -8.62
N GLN A 255 -11.21 -20.58 -8.50
CA GLN A 255 -10.07 -21.26 -9.12
C GLN A 255 -10.10 -21.08 -10.63
N GLY A 256 -8.95 -20.68 -11.21
CA GLY A 256 -8.82 -20.45 -12.64
C GLY A 256 -9.35 -19.12 -13.16
N ALA A 257 -10.02 -18.29 -12.34
CA ALA A 257 -10.46 -16.96 -12.74
C ALA A 257 -9.26 -16.07 -13.09
N LYS A 258 -9.34 -15.41 -14.23
CA LYS A 258 -8.33 -14.43 -14.68
C LYS A 258 -8.73 -13.05 -14.16
N VAL A 259 -7.95 -12.49 -13.24
CA VAL A 259 -8.12 -11.10 -12.79
C VAL A 259 -7.59 -10.18 -13.90
N VAL A 260 -8.42 -9.26 -14.37
CA VAL A 260 -8.07 -8.27 -15.40
C VAL A 260 -7.91 -6.87 -14.82
N THR A 261 -8.63 -6.53 -13.74
CA THR A 261 -8.40 -5.28 -13.01
C THR A 261 -8.42 -5.51 -11.51
N PHE A 262 -7.71 -4.66 -10.78
CA PHE A 262 -7.75 -4.62 -9.32
C PHE A 262 -7.49 -3.21 -8.84
N ASP A 263 -8.47 -2.60 -8.20
CA ASP A 263 -8.38 -1.26 -7.64
C ASP A 263 -8.52 -1.39 -6.12
N PHE A 264 -7.58 -0.83 -5.35
CA PHE A 264 -7.61 -0.90 -3.89
C PHE A 264 -7.25 0.42 -3.23
N LYS A 265 -7.76 0.61 -2.02
CA LYS A 265 -7.49 1.78 -1.19
C LYS A 265 -7.31 1.37 0.27
N ALA A 266 -6.17 1.72 0.85
CA ALA A 266 -5.93 1.63 2.28
C ALA A 266 -6.63 2.79 3.00
N LEU A 267 -7.34 2.49 4.08
CA LEU A 267 -8.17 3.45 4.83
C LEU A 267 -7.66 3.66 6.25
N ARG A 268 -7.20 2.59 6.90
CA ARG A 268 -6.66 2.60 8.26
C ARG A 268 -5.48 1.63 8.38
N PRO A 269 -4.51 1.88 9.25
CA PRO A 269 -3.50 0.87 9.56
C PRO A 269 -4.13 -0.35 10.22
N THR A 270 -3.63 -1.53 9.90
CA THR A 270 -3.91 -2.79 10.59
C THR A 270 -2.67 -3.12 11.42
N PHE A 271 -2.86 -3.47 12.69
CA PHE A 271 -1.78 -3.81 13.61
C PHE A 271 -1.72 -5.31 13.86
N ASP A 272 -0.54 -5.79 14.24
CA ASP A 272 -0.26 -7.19 14.56
C ASP A 272 -0.84 -7.67 15.89
N LEU A 273 -1.41 -6.77 16.69
CA LEU A 273 -1.91 -7.03 18.05
C LEU A 273 -3.11 -7.98 18.09
N HIS A 274 -3.86 -8.05 16.99
CA HIS A 274 -5.07 -8.87 16.90
C HIS A 274 -5.20 -9.46 15.49
N PRO A 275 -5.88 -10.62 15.35
CA PRO A 275 -6.27 -11.12 14.04
C PRO A 275 -7.12 -10.09 13.29
N PHE A 276 -6.97 -10.03 11.98
CA PHE A 276 -7.84 -9.28 11.09
C PHE A 276 -8.49 -10.23 10.08
N SER A 277 -9.44 -9.76 9.30
CA SER A 277 -10.14 -10.60 8.34
C SER A 277 -10.23 -9.97 6.97
N VAL A 278 -10.13 -10.82 5.93
CA VAL A 278 -10.35 -10.47 4.52
C VAL A 278 -11.65 -11.08 4.04
N HIS A 279 -12.38 -10.35 3.23
CA HIS A 279 -13.73 -10.69 2.80
C HIS A 279 -13.89 -10.48 1.30
N GLY A 280 -14.87 -11.18 0.70
CA GLY A 280 -15.20 -11.00 -0.70
C GLY A 280 -16.68 -11.28 -0.97
N LYS A 281 -17.23 -10.59 -1.98
CA LYS A 281 -18.58 -10.79 -2.49
C LYS A 281 -18.62 -10.54 -4.00
N PRO A 282 -18.92 -11.57 -4.80
CA PRO A 282 -19.25 -11.35 -6.20
C PRO A 282 -20.52 -10.50 -6.36
N ARG A 283 -20.53 -9.59 -7.33
CA ARG A 283 -21.76 -8.91 -7.76
C ARG A 283 -22.60 -9.85 -8.61
N GLU A 284 -23.80 -9.42 -8.98
CA GLU A 284 -24.79 -10.26 -9.70
C GLU A 284 -24.27 -10.85 -11.02
N ASP A 285 -23.41 -10.11 -11.74
CA ASP A 285 -22.79 -10.56 -12.99
C ASP A 285 -21.66 -11.60 -12.79
N GLY A 286 -21.25 -11.84 -11.54
CA GLY A 286 -20.15 -12.73 -11.20
C GLY A 286 -18.75 -12.25 -11.66
N ARG A 287 -18.68 -11.16 -12.42
CA ARG A 287 -17.43 -10.64 -13.01
C ARG A 287 -16.76 -9.60 -12.13
N ILE A 288 -17.53 -8.85 -11.36
CA ILE A 288 -17.02 -7.84 -10.43
C ILE A 288 -17.09 -8.41 -9.03
N ILE A 289 -15.97 -8.35 -8.34
CA ILE A 289 -15.82 -8.88 -6.98
C ILE A 289 -15.47 -7.72 -6.06
N ASP A 290 -16.35 -7.41 -5.11
CA ASP A 290 -16.05 -6.50 -4.03
C ASP A 290 -15.25 -7.24 -2.96
N LEU A 291 -14.11 -6.63 -2.56
CA LEU A 291 -13.16 -7.19 -1.59
C LEU A 291 -12.89 -6.16 -0.51
N TRP A 292 -12.73 -6.61 0.73
CA TRP A 292 -12.38 -5.70 1.84
C TRP A 292 -11.65 -6.43 2.97
N ALA A 293 -10.89 -5.66 3.74
CA ALA A 293 -10.29 -6.12 4.99
C ALA A 293 -10.88 -5.36 6.18
N ARG A 294 -11.03 -6.05 7.31
CA ARG A 294 -11.53 -5.51 8.57
C ARG A 294 -10.56 -5.82 9.70
N ASP A 295 -10.41 -4.88 10.62
CA ASP A 295 -9.73 -5.12 11.89
C ASP A 295 -10.55 -6.02 12.83
N HIS A 296 -10.02 -6.30 14.03
CA HIS A 296 -10.65 -7.14 15.03
C HIS A 296 -11.96 -6.55 15.60
N GLU A 297 -12.14 -5.22 15.53
CA GLU A 297 -13.36 -4.53 15.93
C GLU A 297 -14.41 -4.52 14.81
N GLY A 298 -14.06 -4.99 13.63
CA GLY A 298 -14.94 -5.04 12.45
C GLY A 298 -14.91 -3.81 11.56
N PHE A 299 -14.03 -2.84 11.81
CA PHE A 299 -13.91 -1.64 11.00
C PHE A 299 -13.07 -1.86 9.75
N LEU A 300 -13.42 -1.14 8.70
CA LEU A 300 -12.80 -1.23 7.39
C LEU A 300 -11.36 -0.69 7.42
N THR A 301 -10.40 -1.52 7.04
CA THR A 301 -8.98 -1.14 6.93
C THR A 301 -8.52 -0.99 5.48
N MET A 302 -9.07 -1.79 4.58
CA MET A 302 -8.84 -1.70 3.14
C MET A 302 -10.11 -2.08 2.38
N GLN A 303 -10.38 -1.40 1.28
CA GLN A 303 -11.40 -1.79 0.31
C GLN A 303 -10.78 -1.98 -1.06
N ALA A 304 -11.34 -2.90 -1.85
CA ALA A 304 -10.90 -3.17 -3.20
C ALA A 304 -12.03 -3.68 -4.09
N THR A 305 -11.81 -3.58 -5.39
CA THR A 305 -12.68 -4.18 -6.40
C THR A 305 -11.81 -4.89 -7.43
N ALA A 306 -12.12 -6.13 -7.73
CA ALA A 306 -11.50 -6.89 -8.80
C ALA A 306 -12.49 -7.17 -9.92
N THR A 307 -12.03 -7.15 -11.18
CA THR A 307 -12.78 -7.66 -12.33
C THR A 307 -12.11 -8.93 -12.82
N VAL A 308 -12.91 -9.95 -13.09
CA VAL A 308 -12.46 -11.22 -13.66
C VAL A 308 -13.02 -11.40 -15.08
N ALA A 309 -12.23 -12.03 -15.96
CA ALA A 309 -12.63 -12.37 -17.32
C ALA A 309 -13.36 -13.72 -17.36
#